data_dca49d1eaa3f7e6a0841a5f2137d797a
#
_entry.id   dca49d1eaa3f7e6a0841a5f2137d797a
#
_cell.length_a   1.000
_cell.length_b   1.000
_cell.length_c   1.000
_cell.angle_alpha   90.00
_cell.angle_beta   90.00
_cell.angle_gamma   90.00
#
_symmetry.space_group_name_H-M   'P 1'
#
loop_
_entity.id
_entity.type
_entity.pdbx_description
1 polymer ?
#
loop_
_entity_poly.entity_id
_entity_poly.type
_entity_poly.pdbx_seq_one_letter_code
_entity_poly.pdbx_strand_id
1 'polypeptide(L)'
;MKLMTNALMMAGSAALLLSTAISAQAAFVENEYICEDIYMEKAYDCANNAIIVEKNRLNKIYNRAYRRLNKVERRQLNTEQLAWLKKRDDKCHFEHDGPMNNTIVYAQIGANVCTATETQKRSKAIAKRYNIQ
;
A
#
# COMPACT_ATOMS: atom_id res chain seq x y z
N MET A 1 71.74 42.05 10.93
CA MET A 1 70.67 41.97 9.93
C MET A 1 69.99 40.65 10.09
N LYS A 2 68.77 40.59 10.65
CA LYS A 2 67.97 39.39 10.82
C LYS A 2 66.80 39.45 9.85
N LEU A 3 66.78 38.52 8.91
CA LEU A 3 65.62 38.29 8.02
C LEU A 3 64.58 37.46 8.76
N MET A 4 63.41 38.01 8.99
CA MET A 4 62.25 37.30 9.46
C MET A 4 61.46 36.76 8.24
N THR A 5 61.41 35.47 8.12
CA THR A 5 60.59 34.75 7.15
C THR A 5 59.23 34.45 7.79
N ASN A 6 58.18 35.15 7.32
CA ASN A 6 56.80 34.86 7.71
C ASN A 6 56.29 33.65 6.93
N ALA A 7 56.03 32.55 7.63
CA ALA A 7 55.35 31.39 7.09
C ALA A 7 53.82 31.61 7.21
N LEU A 8 53.17 31.78 6.06
CA LEU A 8 51.73 31.87 5.94
C LEU A 8 51.10 30.47 5.99
N MET A 9 50.49 30.09 7.12
CA MET A 9 49.70 28.88 7.22
C MET A 9 48.35 29.10 6.56
N MET A 10 48.11 28.50 5.39
CA MET A 10 46.80 28.40 4.79
C MET A 10 46.06 27.18 5.44
N ALA A 11 45.11 27.48 6.30
CA ALA A 11 44.15 26.52 6.81
C ALA A 11 43.11 26.24 5.72
N GLY A 12 43.25 25.07 5.05
CA GLY A 12 42.27 24.58 4.11
C GLY A 12 41.06 24.01 4.85
N SER A 13 39.96 24.74 4.87
CA SER A 13 38.67 24.23 5.35
C SER A 13 38.08 23.28 4.30
N ALA A 14 38.19 21.95 4.54
CA ALA A 14 37.48 20.95 3.77
C ALA A 14 36.01 20.94 4.21
N ALA A 15 35.17 21.61 3.43
CA ALA A 15 33.72 21.52 3.57
C ALA A 15 33.26 20.10 3.10
N LEU A 16 32.99 19.22 4.04
CA LEU A 16 32.30 17.95 3.79
C LEU A 16 30.84 18.25 3.41
N LEU A 17 30.56 18.26 2.11
CA LEU A 17 29.20 18.24 1.59
C LEU A 17 28.61 16.85 1.86
N LEU A 18 27.91 16.70 2.99
CA LEU A 18 26.99 15.59 3.24
C LEU A 18 25.84 15.71 2.25
N SER A 19 25.97 15.08 1.09
CA SER A 19 24.86 14.84 0.18
C SER A 19 23.89 13.85 0.85
N THR A 20 22.88 14.37 1.55
CA THR A 20 21.74 13.56 1.97
C THR A 20 21.02 13.14 0.71
N ALA A 21 21.27 11.90 0.28
CA ALA A 21 20.45 11.25 -0.73
C ALA A 21 19.03 11.12 -0.15
N ILE A 22 18.16 12.07 -0.45
CA ILE A 22 16.72 11.93 -0.23
C ILE A 22 16.29 10.89 -1.23
N SER A 23 16.24 9.62 -0.79
CA SER A 23 15.57 8.58 -1.54
C SER A 23 14.11 8.98 -1.62
N ALA A 24 13.70 9.51 -2.78
CA ALA A 24 12.31 9.72 -3.10
C ALA A 24 11.63 8.35 -3.09
N GLN A 25 11.07 7.97 -1.94
CA GLN A 25 10.23 6.77 -1.86
C GLN A 25 9.03 7.05 -2.74
N ALA A 26 8.84 6.24 -3.77
CA ALA A 26 7.65 6.33 -4.60
C ALA A 26 6.43 6.25 -3.69
N ALA A 27 5.63 7.32 -3.67
CA ALA A 27 4.46 7.38 -2.82
C ALA A 27 3.49 6.27 -3.23
N PHE A 28 2.92 5.57 -2.24
CA PHE A 28 1.87 4.60 -2.51
C PHE A 28 0.68 5.34 -3.14
N VAL A 29 0.37 5.02 -4.40
CA VAL A 29 -0.75 5.63 -5.11
C VAL A 29 -2.05 5.00 -4.61
N GLU A 30 -2.91 5.81 -4.02
CA GLU A 30 -4.25 5.41 -3.60
C GLU A 30 -5.24 5.58 -4.76
N ASN A 31 -6.06 4.55 -4.98
CA ASN A 31 -7.17 4.62 -5.92
C ASN A 31 -8.45 4.97 -5.14
N GLU A 32 -9.25 5.86 -5.66
CA GLU A 32 -10.61 6.08 -5.20
C GLU A 32 -11.55 5.29 -6.11
N TYR A 33 -12.35 4.42 -5.51
CA TYR A 33 -13.27 3.57 -6.25
C TYR A 33 -14.69 4.14 -6.14
N ILE A 34 -15.06 4.94 -7.13
CA ILE A 34 -16.40 5.46 -7.31
C ILE A 34 -17.06 4.65 -8.44
N CYS A 35 -17.73 3.55 -8.07
CA CYS A 35 -18.39 2.67 -9.02
C CYS A 35 -19.88 3.00 -9.11
N GLU A 36 -20.17 4.26 -9.47
CA GLU A 36 -21.51 4.77 -9.69
C GLU A 36 -21.69 5.01 -11.19
N ASP A 37 -22.63 4.31 -11.80
CA ASP A 37 -23.00 4.47 -13.21
C ASP A 37 -24.51 4.31 -13.34
N ILE A 38 -25.10 5.00 -14.33
CA ILE A 38 -26.52 4.84 -14.70
C ILE A 38 -26.80 3.43 -15.25
N TYR A 39 -25.78 2.77 -15.77
CA TYR A 39 -25.82 1.37 -16.20
C TYR A 39 -25.25 0.48 -15.10
N MET A 40 -26.14 -0.25 -14.44
CA MET A 40 -25.79 -1.13 -13.30
C MET A 40 -24.68 -2.15 -13.64
N GLU A 41 -24.67 -2.68 -14.86
CA GLU A 41 -23.64 -3.59 -15.35
C GLU A 41 -22.24 -2.95 -15.29
N LYS A 42 -22.12 -1.70 -15.74
CA LYS A 42 -20.84 -0.96 -15.68
C LYS A 42 -20.40 -0.69 -14.25
N ALA A 43 -21.32 -0.33 -13.36
CA ALA A 43 -21.03 -0.15 -11.94
C ALA A 43 -20.55 -1.46 -11.31
N TYR A 44 -21.18 -2.58 -11.65
CA TYR A 44 -20.81 -3.90 -11.18
C TYR A 44 -19.42 -4.32 -11.68
N ASP A 45 -19.13 -4.14 -12.96
CA ASP A 45 -17.81 -4.41 -13.56
C ASP A 45 -16.71 -3.55 -12.95
N CYS A 46 -16.99 -2.25 -12.71
CA CYS A 46 -16.07 -1.35 -12.01
C CYS A 46 -15.68 -1.92 -10.64
N ALA A 47 -16.64 -2.31 -9.81
CA ALA A 47 -16.41 -2.82 -8.47
C ALA A 47 -15.66 -4.17 -8.48
N ASN A 48 -15.97 -5.07 -9.42
CA ASN A 48 -15.25 -6.33 -9.59
C ASN A 48 -13.81 -6.11 -10.02
N ASN A 49 -13.57 -5.22 -10.98
CA ASN A 49 -12.23 -4.86 -11.43
C ASN A 49 -11.40 -4.23 -10.29
N ALA A 50 -12.00 -3.40 -9.45
CA ALA A 50 -11.36 -2.82 -8.28
C ALA A 50 -10.82 -3.91 -7.34
N ILE A 51 -11.61 -4.95 -7.06
CA ILE A 51 -11.17 -6.09 -6.23
C ILE A 51 -9.97 -6.80 -6.87
N ILE A 52 -10.01 -7.07 -8.16
CA ILE A 52 -8.92 -7.75 -8.88
C ILE A 52 -7.63 -6.95 -8.80
N VAL A 53 -7.71 -5.64 -9.07
CA VAL A 53 -6.56 -4.73 -9.02
C VAL A 53 -5.94 -4.73 -7.62
N GLU A 54 -6.74 -4.58 -6.57
CA GLU A 54 -6.22 -4.48 -5.20
C GLU A 54 -5.74 -5.82 -4.64
N LYS A 55 -6.37 -6.94 -4.98
CA LYS A 55 -5.84 -8.27 -4.64
C LYS A 55 -4.49 -8.52 -5.28
N ASN A 56 -4.32 -8.17 -6.56
CA ASN A 56 -3.05 -8.31 -7.26
C ASN A 56 -1.96 -7.41 -6.63
N ARG A 57 -2.30 -6.19 -6.26
CA ARG A 57 -1.40 -5.27 -5.55
C ARG A 57 -0.99 -5.84 -4.21
N LEU A 58 -1.95 -6.27 -3.39
CA LEU A 58 -1.69 -6.87 -2.09
C LEU A 58 -0.77 -8.09 -2.20
N ASN A 59 -1.04 -8.98 -3.14
CA ASN A 59 -0.22 -10.17 -3.36
C ASN A 59 1.23 -9.83 -3.71
N LYS A 60 1.45 -8.82 -4.57
CA LYS A 60 2.81 -8.37 -4.92
C LYS A 60 3.54 -7.82 -3.70
N ILE A 61 2.91 -6.94 -2.94
CA ILE A 61 3.48 -6.32 -1.75
C ILE A 61 3.74 -7.36 -0.67
N TYR A 62 2.76 -8.22 -0.39
CA TYR A 62 2.86 -9.31 0.58
C TYR A 62 4.02 -10.25 0.26
N ASN A 63 4.14 -10.70 -0.98
CA ASN A 63 5.21 -11.60 -1.41
C ASN A 63 6.60 -10.94 -1.32
N ARG A 64 6.71 -9.63 -1.60
CA ARG A 64 7.96 -8.89 -1.41
C ARG A 64 8.35 -8.80 0.07
N ALA A 65 7.39 -8.50 0.94
CA ALA A 65 7.61 -8.50 2.39
C ALA A 65 8.02 -9.90 2.87
N TYR A 66 7.23 -10.91 2.55
CA TYR A 66 7.44 -12.29 2.98
C TYR A 66 8.84 -12.85 2.66
N ARG A 67 9.38 -12.51 1.48
CA ARG A 67 10.72 -12.96 1.07
C ARG A 67 11.85 -12.38 1.91
N ARG A 68 11.65 -11.22 2.55
CA ARG A 68 12.65 -10.53 3.39
C ARG A 68 12.64 -11.01 4.84
N LEU A 69 11.62 -11.74 5.25
CA LEU A 69 11.37 -12.13 6.63
C LEU A 69 11.96 -13.50 6.97
N ASN A 70 12.38 -13.66 8.23
CA ASN A 70 12.77 -14.95 8.79
C ASN A 70 11.54 -15.83 9.07
N LYS A 71 11.75 -17.08 9.48
CA LYS A 71 10.67 -18.06 9.69
C LYS A 71 9.64 -17.64 10.76
N VAL A 72 10.08 -16.95 11.82
CA VAL A 72 9.20 -16.50 12.90
C VAL A 72 8.33 -15.35 12.43
N GLU A 73 8.95 -14.35 11.80
CA GLU A 73 8.26 -13.18 11.25
C GLU A 73 7.27 -13.56 10.14
N ARG A 74 7.60 -14.53 9.29
CA ARG A 74 6.67 -15.08 8.28
C ARG A 74 5.41 -15.67 8.91
N ARG A 75 5.56 -16.44 9.99
CA ARG A 75 4.41 -17.00 10.70
C ARG A 75 3.55 -15.88 11.29
N GLN A 76 4.17 -14.88 11.90
CA GLN A 76 3.45 -13.72 12.44
C GLN A 76 2.68 -12.98 11.33
N LEU A 77 3.33 -12.65 10.21
CA LEU A 77 2.68 -11.98 9.08
C LEU A 77 1.50 -12.80 8.54
N ASN A 78 1.65 -14.13 8.41
CA ASN A 78 0.57 -15.01 7.99
C ASN A 78 -0.62 -14.99 8.96
N THR A 79 -0.36 -15.07 10.26
CA THR A 79 -1.42 -15.01 11.29
C THR A 79 -2.17 -13.68 11.24
N GLU A 80 -1.43 -12.57 11.15
CA GLU A 80 -2.01 -11.23 11.02
C GLU A 80 -2.83 -11.10 9.71
N GLN A 81 -2.37 -11.72 8.62
CA GLN A 81 -3.07 -11.70 7.34
C GLN A 81 -4.39 -12.45 7.40
N LEU A 82 -4.42 -13.61 8.03
CA LEU A 82 -5.66 -14.39 8.21
C LEU A 82 -6.67 -13.64 9.08
N ALA A 83 -6.21 -13.06 10.19
CA ALA A 83 -7.06 -12.25 11.06
C ALA A 83 -7.63 -11.02 10.35
N TRP A 84 -6.79 -10.36 9.52
CA TRP A 84 -7.23 -9.22 8.73
C TRP A 84 -8.25 -9.63 7.64
N LEU A 85 -8.04 -10.76 6.94
CA LEU A 85 -8.98 -11.27 5.95
C LEU A 85 -10.37 -11.47 6.56
N LYS A 86 -10.43 -12.14 7.72
CA LYS A 86 -11.70 -12.32 8.43
C LYS A 86 -12.35 -10.98 8.77
N LYS A 87 -11.59 -10.03 9.33
CA LYS A 87 -12.11 -8.70 9.68
C LYS A 87 -12.61 -7.91 8.46
N ARG A 88 -11.89 -8.00 7.32
CA ARG A 88 -12.34 -7.38 6.06
C ARG A 88 -13.65 -7.99 5.60
N ASP A 89 -13.71 -9.32 5.57
CA ASP A 89 -14.89 -10.04 5.07
C ASP A 89 -16.10 -9.79 5.99
N ASP A 90 -15.93 -9.80 7.31
CA ASP A 90 -16.99 -9.42 8.26
C ASP A 90 -17.47 -7.97 8.04
N LYS A 91 -16.56 -7.04 7.73
CA LYS A 91 -16.89 -5.62 7.51
C LYS A 91 -17.61 -5.36 6.18
N CYS A 92 -17.17 -6.05 5.11
CA CYS A 92 -17.66 -5.84 3.75
C CYS A 92 -18.66 -6.93 3.33
N HIS A 93 -19.18 -7.67 4.32
CA HIS A 93 -20.08 -8.77 4.10
C HIS A 93 -21.38 -8.31 3.42
N PHE A 94 -21.83 -9.13 2.47
CA PHE A 94 -23.14 -9.00 1.84
C PHE A 94 -23.70 -10.40 1.64
N GLU A 95 -24.82 -10.66 2.31
CA GLU A 95 -25.64 -11.86 2.10
C GLU A 95 -27.02 -11.46 1.64
N HIS A 96 -27.58 -12.25 0.78
CA HIS A 96 -28.94 -12.10 0.31
C HIS A 96 -29.58 -13.45 0.04
N ASP A 97 -30.71 -13.68 0.69
CA ASP A 97 -31.56 -14.83 0.48
C ASP A 97 -32.78 -14.41 -0.34
N GLY A 98 -32.86 -14.78 -1.60
CA GLY A 98 -34.01 -14.48 -2.45
C GLY A 98 -33.63 -14.10 -3.88
N PRO A 99 -34.63 -13.70 -4.69
CA PRO A 99 -34.40 -13.33 -6.08
C PRO A 99 -33.60 -12.03 -6.18
N MET A 100 -32.64 -12.00 -7.10
CA MET A 100 -31.86 -10.80 -7.39
C MET A 100 -32.75 -9.69 -7.94
N ASN A 101 -32.53 -8.49 -7.43
CA ASN A 101 -33.16 -7.26 -7.92
C ASN A 101 -32.13 -6.11 -7.92
N ASN A 102 -32.48 -4.96 -8.47
CA ASN A 102 -31.56 -3.84 -8.61
C ASN A 102 -30.97 -3.37 -7.27
N THR A 103 -31.78 -3.31 -6.21
CA THR A 103 -31.30 -2.89 -4.87
C THR A 103 -30.21 -3.83 -4.36
N ILE A 104 -30.38 -5.13 -4.59
CA ILE A 104 -29.43 -6.17 -4.16
C ILE A 104 -28.13 -6.06 -4.95
N VAL A 105 -28.22 -5.83 -6.27
CA VAL A 105 -27.05 -5.63 -7.10
C VAL A 105 -26.25 -4.40 -6.66
N TYR A 106 -26.90 -3.28 -6.34
CA TYR A 106 -26.21 -2.11 -5.81
C TYR A 106 -25.58 -2.36 -4.44
N ALA A 107 -26.22 -3.13 -3.56
CA ALA A 107 -25.62 -3.54 -2.30
C ALA A 107 -24.37 -4.41 -2.51
N GLN A 108 -24.40 -5.32 -3.48
CA GLN A 108 -23.24 -6.12 -3.88
C GLN A 108 -22.09 -5.26 -4.43
N ILE A 109 -22.41 -4.25 -5.25
CA ILE A 109 -21.44 -3.27 -5.75
C ILE A 109 -20.78 -2.56 -4.57
N GLY A 110 -21.55 -2.08 -3.60
CA GLY A 110 -21.03 -1.45 -2.39
C GLY A 110 -20.11 -2.37 -1.57
N ALA A 111 -20.48 -3.63 -1.41
CA ALA A 111 -19.66 -4.64 -0.72
C ALA A 111 -18.34 -4.89 -1.46
N ASN A 112 -18.36 -4.94 -2.78
CA ASN A 112 -17.17 -5.12 -3.61
C ASN A 112 -16.23 -3.90 -3.53
N VAL A 113 -16.76 -2.68 -3.58
CA VAL A 113 -15.98 -1.43 -3.37
C VAL A 113 -15.38 -1.40 -1.96
N CYS A 114 -16.13 -1.77 -0.93
CA CYS A 114 -15.63 -1.92 0.43
C CYS A 114 -14.44 -2.89 0.47
N THR A 115 -14.57 -4.07 -0.12
CA THR A 115 -13.53 -5.09 -0.18
C THR A 115 -12.26 -4.58 -0.86
N ALA A 116 -12.39 -3.87 -1.99
CA ALA A 116 -11.26 -3.27 -2.70
C ALA A 116 -10.56 -2.22 -1.84
N THR A 117 -11.34 -1.30 -1.24
CA THR A 117 -10.83 -0.23 -0.39
C THR A 117 -10.08 -0.76 0.84
N GLU A 118 -10.63 -1.74 1.55
CA GLU A 118 -9.95 -2.35 2.70
C GLU A 118 -8.69 -3.13 2.27
N THR A 119 -8.71 -3.76 1.09
CA THR A 119 -7.54 -4.45 0.52
C THR A 119 -6.43 -3.45 0.18
N GLN A 120 -6.77 -2.29 -0.38
CA GLN A 120 -5.83 -1.21 -0.62
C GLN A 120 -5.18 -0.68 0.67
N LYS A 121 -5.98 -0.45 1.72
CA LYS A 121 -5.48 -0.03 3.04
C LYS A 121 -4.50 -1.05 3.62
N ARG A 122 -4.79 -2.35 3.46
CA ARG A 122 -3.87 -3.42 3.90
C ARG A 122 -2.56 -3.40 3.12
N SER A 123 -2.61 -3.24 1.81
CA SER A 123 -1.44 -3.10 0.95
C SER A 123 -0.55 -1.95 1.40
N LYS A 124 -1.14 -0.79 1.66
CA LYS A 124 -0.44 0.40 2.15
C LYS A 124 0.23 0.15 3.52
N ALA A 125 -0.48 -0.50 4.44
CA ALA A 125 0.04 -0.81 5.76
C ALA A 125 1.26 -1.76 5.70
N ILE A 126 1.19 -2.82 4.88
CA ILE A 126 2.31 -3.75 4.69
C ILE A 126 3.47 -3.06 3.97
N ALA A 127 3.21 -2.29 2.90
CA ALA A 127 4.23 -1.56 2.18
C ALA A 127 5.00 -0.60 3.10
N LYS A 128 4.28 0.15 3.93
CA LYS A 128 4.87 1.06 4.93
C LYS A 128 5.71 0.31 5.97
N ARG A 129 5.16 -0.77 6.58
CA ARG A 129 5.82 -1.54 7.65
C ARG A 129 7.13 -2.16 7.19
N TYR A 130 7.19 -2.66 5.97
CA TYR A 130 8.34 -3.39 5.43
C TYR A 130 9.14 -2.61 4.40
N ASN A 131 8.89 -1.32 4.26
CA ASN A 131 9.55 -0.43 3.29
C ASN A 131 9.56 -1.04 1.86
N ILE A 132 8.39 -1.43 1.38
CA ILE A 132 8.17 -1.99 0.03
C ILE A 132 7.72 -0.86 -0.89
N GLN A 133 8.42 -0.70 -2.00
CA GLN A 133 8.07 0.22 -3.09
C GLN A 133 7.37 -0.52 -4.22
#